data_0164aa8a4e5ef550f44a915d63efc195
#
_entry.id   0164aa8a4e5ef550f44a915d63efc195
#
_cell.length_a   1.000
_cell.length_b   1.000
_cell.length_c   1.000
_cell.angle_alpha   90.00
_cell.angle_beta   90.00
_cell.angle_gamma   90.00
#
_symmetry.space_group_name_H-M   'P 1'
#
loop_
_entity.id
_entity.type
_entity.pdbx_description
1 polymer ?
#
loop_
_entity_poly.entity_id
_entity_poly.type
_entity_poly.pdbx_seq_one_letter_code
_entity_poly.pdbx_strand_id
1 'polypeptide(L)'
;MYYPEELVEEVRARNDIVDVISGYVTLKKKGSNYWGCCPFHNEKTPSFSVSSNKQMYYCFGCHASGNVYTFLMKYENDTFPEAVKILADRAGVKLPEVEETPEQKKKAGKRMRLLEVNKEAARYFYYMLRSPHGEVGMRYLTERKLTDETMHHFGLGYAGKNGEQVVQYLRKKGFTDEEIKDSGLAMFSEQRGLRSQFWNRVMFPIQDINHRVIGFGGRVMGDGEPKYLNSPETMIFDKRRNLYGLNFARTARTGNIILCEGYMDVIAMHQAGFNNAVASLGTALTSLQAGLMKRYTDEVLVIYDSDEAGVKAALRAIPMLKGVGLTTRVVN
;
A
#
# COMPACT_ATOMS: atom_id res chain seq x y z
N MET A 1 -7.44 17.79 7.07
CA MET A 1 -6.57 18.92 7.48
C MET A 1 -6.74 19.97 6.40
N TYR A 2 -7.10 21.19 6.75
CA TYR A 2 -7.36 22.28 5.81
C TYR A 2 -6.30 23.37 6.06
N TYR A 3 -5.48 23.66 5.08
CA TYR A 3 -4.52 24.77 5.16
C TYR A 3 -5.19 26.05 4.66
N PRO A 4 -4.90 27.23 5.26
CA PRO A 4 -5.38 28.50 4.74
C PRO A 4 -4.96 28.70 3.28
N GLU A 5 -5.83 29.29 2.47
CA GLU A 5 -5.59 29.49 1.04
C GLU A 5 -4.33 30.34 0.78
N GLU A 6 -4.11 31.36 1.59
CA GLU A 6 -2.91 32.21 1.53
C GLU A 6 -1.61 31.43 1.72
N LEU A 7 -1.60 30.47 2.65
CA LEU A 7 -0.43 29.62 2.92
C LEU A 7 -0.19 28.64 1.78
N VAL A 8 -1.27 28.06 1.23
CA VAL A 8 -1.19 27.17 0.08
C VAL A 8 -0.61 27.92 -1.12
N GLU A 9 -1.03 29.16 -1.32
CA GLU A 9 -0.52 30.00 -2.40
C GLU A 9 0.94 30.42 -2.17
N GLU A 10 1.33 30.73 -0.94
CA GLU A 10 2.74 31.00 -0.59
C GLU A 10 3.63 29.79 -0.90
N VAL A 11 3.22 28.60 -0.46
CA VAL A 11 3.97 27.36 -0.76
C VAL A 11 4.05 27.14 -2.26
N ARG A 12 2.96 27.35 -3.00
CA ARG A 12 2.95 27.23 -4.46
C ARG A 12 3.92 28.20 -5.12
N ALA A 13 3.88 29.48 -4.72
CA ALA A 13 4.70 30.53 -5.30
C ALA A 13 6.22 30.31 -5.09
N ARG A 14 6.60 29.66 -3.98
CA ARG A 14 7.99 29.33 -3.67
C ARG A 14 8.50 28.05 -4.34
N ASN A 15 7.66 27.32 -5.05
CA ASN A 15 8.01 26.08 -5.75
C ASN A 15 7.81 26.24 -7.26
N ASP A 16 8.88 26.60 -8.01
CA ASP A 16 8.81 26.62 -9.46
C ASP A 16 8.49 25.21 -9.99
N ILE A 17 7.47 25.14 -10.84
CA ILE A 17 6.97 23.87 -11.35
C ILE A 17 8.01 23.10 -12.20
N VAL A 18 8.88 23.83 -12.91
CA VAL A 18 9.94 23.19 -13.71
C VAL A 18 10.96 22.54 -12.80
N ASP A 19 11.36 23.24 -11.74
CA ASP A 19 12.33 22.72 -10.77
C ASP A 19 11.79 21.51 -10.01
N VAL A 20 10.52 21.55 -9.62
CA VAL A 20 9.88 20.42 -8.95
C VAL A 20 9.78 19.22 -9.89
N ILE A 21 9.23 19.41 -11.10
CA ILE A 21 9.01 18.32 -12.06
C ILE A 21 10.33 17.76 -12.60
N SER A 22 11.37 18.57 -12.71
CA SER A 22 12.69 18.11 -13.17
C SER A 22 13.32 17.06 -12.24
N GLY A 23 12.92 17.02 -10.96
CA GLY A 23 13.32 15.96 -10.04
C GLY A 23 12.70 14.58 -10.33
N TYR A 24 11.67 14.54 -11.17
CA TYR A 24 10.89 13.33 -11.51
C TYR A 24 10.96 12.96 -12.99
N VAL A 25 11.10 13.95 -13.87
CA VAL A 25 11.02 13.81 -15.31
C VAL A 25 12.18 14.55 -15.96
N THR A 26 12.89 13.89 -16.86
CA THR A 26 13.92 14.55 -17.65
C THR A 26 13.26 15.54 -18.63
N LEU A 27 13.43 16.84 -18.37
CA LEU A 27 12.87 17.91 -19.17
C LEU A 27 13.93 18.56 -20.07
N LYS A 28 13.56 18.88 -21.29
CA LYS A 28 14.39 19.64 -22.24
C LYS A 28 13.68 20.93 -22.66
N LYS A 29 14.35 22.06 -22.59
CA LYS A 29 13.79 23.35 -22.99
C LYS A 29 13.56 23.37 -24.50
N LYS A 30 12.34 23.74 -24.92
CA LYS A 30 11.98 23.92 -26.34
C LYS A 30 11.05 25.14 -26.44
N GLY A 31 11.59 26.24 -26.94
CA GLY A 31 10.90 27.55 -26.96
C GLY A 31 10.70 28.07 -25.53
N SER A 32 9.49 28.52 -25.21
CA SER A 32 9.09 29.03 -23.87
C SER A 32 8.75 27.95 -22.85
N ASN A 33 8.66 26.68 -23.28
CA ASN A 33 8.24 25.57 -22.42
C ASN A 33 9.35 24.52 -22.30
N TYR A 34 9.18 23.64 -21.30
CA TYR A 34 10.01 22.46 -21.11
C TYR A 34 9.23 21.20 -21.52
N TRP A 35 9.90 20.24 -22.16
CA TRP A 35 9.27 19.06 -22.73
C TRP A 35 9.97 17.79 -22.28
N GLY A 36 9.19 16.76 -22.01
CA GLY A 36 9.66 15.42 -21.65
C GLY A 36 8.64 14.34 -22.00
N CYS A 37 9.01 13.08 -21.77
CA CYS A 37 8.04 11.99 -21.81
C CYS A 37 7.12 12.06 -20.59
N CYS A 38 5.85 11.82 -20.80
CA CYS A 38 4.85 11.92 -19.75
C CYS A 38 5.06 10.84 -18.68
N PRO A 39 5.06 11.22 -17.38
CA PRO A 39 5.19 10.23 -16.33
C PRO A 39 3.87 9.51 -16.00
N PHE A 40 2.75 9.92 -16.62
CA PHE A 40 1.41 9.40 -16.34
C PHE A 40 0.89 8.40 -17.36
N HIS A 41 1.57 8.24 -18.51
CA HIS A 41 1.28 7.21 -19.51
C HIS A 41 2.56 6.81 -20.23
N ASN A 42 2.54 5.64 -20.86
CA ASN A 42 3.70 5.12 -21.57
C ASN A 42 3.82 5.73 -22.96
N GLU A 43 4.94 6.41 -23.23
CA GLU A 43 5.24 7.01 -24.54
C GLU A 43 6.75 7.02 -24.82
N LYS A 44 7.12 7.07 -26.10
CA LYS A 44 8.53 7.18 -26.54
C LYS A 44 8.89 8.57 -27.05
N THR A 45 7.90 9.38 -27.39
CA THR A 45 8.06 10.74 -27.93
C THR A 45 7.53 11.75 -26.91
N PRO A 46 8.29 12.84 -26.63
CA PRO A 46 7.88 13.81 -25.63
C PRO A 46 6.56 14.51 -25.98
N SER A 47 5.52 14.29 -25.20
CA SER A 47 4.23 14.98 -25.28
C SER A 47 3.85 15.76 -24.01
N PHE A 48 4.68 15.68 -23.00
CA PHE A 48 4.48 16.37 -21.72
C PHE A 48 5.17 17.72 -21.73
N SER A 49 4.40 18.79 -21.64
CA SER A 49 4.85 20.19 -21.65
C SER A 49 4.70 20.82 -20.28
N VAL A 50 5.73 21.51 -19.79
CA VAL A 50 5.72 22.28 -18.54
C VAL A 50 6.01 23.74 -18.88
N SER A 51 5.10 24.62 -18.50
CA SER A 51 5.19 26.06 -18.70
C SER A 51 5.63 26.76 -17.41
N SER A 52 6.84 27.29 -17.36
CA SER A 52 7.32 28.09 -16.25
C SER A 52 6.49 29.38 -16.09
N ASN A 53 6.10 30.03 -17.18
CA ASN A 53 5.33 31.27 -17.13
C ASN A 53 3.92 31.07 -16.56
N LYS A 54 3.28 29.94 -16.87
CA LYS A 54 1.92 29.62 -16.40
C LYS A 54 1.92 28.84 -15.10
N GLN A 55 3.08 28.32 -14.67
CA GLN A 55 3.21 27.42 -13.52
C GLN A 55 2.24 26.22 -13.63
N MET A 56 2.15 25.65 -14.84
CA MET A 56 1.28 24.52 -15.18
C MET A 56 1.97 23.53 -16.09
N TYR A 57 1.57 22.27 -15.99
CA TYR A 57 1.91 21.24 -16.97
C TYR A 57 0.69 20.79 -17.76
N TYR A 58 0.93 20.29 -18.96
CA TYR A 58 -0.07 19.67 -19.82
C TYR A 58 0.56 18.56 -20.67
N CYS A 59 -0.08 17.40 -20.71
CA CYS A 59 0.30 16.30 -21.59
C CYS A 59 -0.63 16.24 -22.80
N PHE A 60 -0.08 16.33 -24.01
CA PHE A 60 -0.85 16.22 -25.25
C PHE A 60 -1.23 14.78 -25.61
N GLY A 61 -0.65 13.77 -24.96
CA GLY A 61 -0.99 12.36 -25.14
C GLY A 61 -2.18 11.91 -24.31
N CYS A 62 -2.11 12.08 -22.97
CA CYS A 62 -3.14 11.62 -22.05
C CYS A 62 -3.98 12.75 -21.41
N HIS A 63 -3.78 14.00 -21.81
CA HIS A 63 -4.48 15.19 -21.31
C HIS A 63 -4.33 15.46 -19.80
N ALA A 64 -3.39 14.79 -19.13
CA ALA A 64 -3.05 15.08 -17.74
C ALA A 64 -2.55 16.52 -17.64
N SER A 65 -3.12 17.31 -16.74
CA SER A 65 -2.80 18.72 -16.57
C SER A 65 -2.95 19.17 -15.11
N GLY A 66 -2.30 20.28 -14.78
CA GLY A 66 -2.44 20.92 -13.50
C GLY A 66 -1.22 21.71 -13.05
N ASN A 67 -1.21 22.13 -11.79
CA ASN A 67 -0.11 22.83 -11.14
C ASN A 67 0.82 21.85 -10.40
N VAL A 68 1.77 22.37 -9.64
CA VAL A 68 2.75 21.60 -8.86
C VAL A 68 2.10 20.65 -7.85
N TYR A 69 1.01 21.05 -7.20
CA TYR A 69 0.27 20.17 -6.28
C TYR A 69 -0.37 19.00 -7.03
N THR A 70 -1.07 19.30 -8.13
CA THR A 70 -1.73 18.28 -8.94
C THR A 70 -0.72 17.29 -9.51
N PHE A 71 0.50 17.76 -9.83
CA PHE A 71 1.58 16.88 -10.27
C PHE A 71 1.98 15.90 -9.19
N LEU A 72 2.30 16.36 -7.97
CA LEU A 72 2.68 15.49 -6.86
C LEU A 72 1.55 14.56 -6.47
N MET A 73 0.32 15.05 -6.37
CA MET A 73 -0.84 14.23 -6.08
C MET A 73 -1.03 13.09 -7.08
N LYS A 74 -0.74 13.32 -8.37
CA LYS A 74 -0.82 12.29 -9.41
C LYS A 74 0.42 11.39 -9.47
N TYR A 75 1.60 11.94 -9.24
CA TYR A 75 2.86 11.22 -9.40
C TYR A 75 3.16 10.33 -8.19
N GLU A 76 3.14 10.92 -6.98
CA GLU A 76 3.36 10.23 -5.71
C GLU A 76 2.07 9.59 -5.18
N ASN A 77 0.94 10.02 -5.76
CA ASN A 77 -0.39 9.63 -5.33
C ASN A 77 -0.72 10.09 -3.90
N ASP A 78 -0.26 11.27 -3.60
CA ASP A 78 -0.48 11.94 -2.33
C ASP A 78 -1.86 12.59 -2.26
N THR A 79 -2.36 12.77 -1.04
CA THR A 79 -3.48 13.68 -0.79
C THR A 79 -3.00 15.13 -0.90
N PHE A 80 -3.94 16.06 -1.11
CA PHE A 80 -3.60 17.49 -1.17
C PHE A 80 -2.83 17.99 0.08
N PRO A 81 -3.20 17.63 1.32
CA PRO A 81 -2.42 18.00 2.50
C PRO A 81 -0.99 17.44 2.53
N GLU A 82 -0.78 16.23 2.01
CA GLU A 82 0.55 15.61 1.89
C GLU A 82 1.41 16.36 0.85
N ALA A 83 0.83 16.67 -0.31
CA ALA A 83 1.51 17.47 -1.33
C ALA A 83 1.88 18.86 -0.84
N VAL A 84 1.00 19.52 -0.05
CA VAL A 84 1.30 20.82 0.59
C VAL A 84 2.48 20.69 1.54
N LYS A 85 2.52 19.64 2.37
CA LYS A 85 3.60 19.40 3.32
C LYS A 85 4.94 19.19 2.62
N ILE A 86 4.99 18.35 1.58
CA ILE A 86 6.21 18.08 0.80
C ILE A 86 6.76 19.37 0.20
N LEU A 87 5.91 20.20 -0.40
CA LEU A 87 6.32 21.45 -1.03
C LEU A 87 6.69 22.52 -0.01
N ALA A 88 6.02 22.56 1.14
CA ALA A 88 6.37 23.46 2.23
C ALA A 88 7.75 23.12 2.80
N ASP A 89 8.03 21.85 3.08
CA ASP A 89 9.33 21.37 3.53
C ASP A 89 10.43 21.71 2.52
N ARG A 90 10.16 21.49 1.21
CA ARG A 90 11.08 21.87 0.12
C ARG A 90 11.40 23.36 0.09
N ALA A 91 10.40 24.20 0.28
CA ALA A 91 10.50 25.66 0.22
C ALA A 91 10.92 26.32 1.54
N GLY A 92 11.10 25.55 2.63
CA GLY A 92 11.39 26.06 3.95
C GLY A 92 10.23 26.90 4.54
N VAL A 93 9.00 26.68 4.08
CA VAL A 93 7.80 27.32 4.59
C VAL A 93 7.33 26.56 5.83
N LYS A 94 7.30 27.23 6.97
CA LYS A 94 6.73 26.65 8.19
C LYS A 94 5.21 26.59 8.05
N LEU A 95 4.70 25.37 7.95
CA LEU A 95 3.26 25.16 8.07
C LEU A 95 2.84 25.45 9.52
N PRO A 96 1.68 26.11 9.75
CA PRO A 96 1.18 26.28 11.09
C PRO A 96 1.10 24.91 11.75
N GLU A 97 1.73 24.77 12.89
CA GLU A 97 1.45 23.64 13.75
C GLU A 97 -0.04 23.75 14.06
N VAL A 98 -0.83 22.83 13.48
CA VAL A 98 -2.20 22.67 13.96
C VAL A 98 -2.01 22.32 15.43
N GLU A 99 -2.48 23.16 16.34
CA GLU A 99 -2.53 22.83 17.76
C GLU A 99 -3.38 21.56 17.88
N GLU A 100 -2.70 20.42 17.73
CA GLU A 100 -3.33 19.13 17.98
C GLU A 100 -3.74 19.13 19.44
N THR A 101 -5.00 18.88 19.70
CA THR A 101 -5.44 18.68 21.07
C THR A 101 -4.58 17.60 21.74
N PRO A 102 -4.40 17.63 23.06
CA PRO A 102 -3.67 16.58 23.78
C PRO A 102 -4.15 15.16 23.41
N GLU A 103 -5.45 14.99 23.14
CA GLU A 103 -6.05 13.74 22.69
C GLU A 103 -5.60 13.35 21.27
N GLN A 104 -5.53 14.31 20.34
CA GLN A 104 -5.05 14.07 18.98
C GLN A 104 -3.57 13.69 18.98
N LYS A 105 -2.73 14.37 19.76
CA LYS A 105 -1.30 14.01 19.96
C LYS A 105 -1.16 12.60 20.54
N LYS A 106 -1.95 12.27 21.56
CA LYS A 106 -1.96 10.93 22.16
C LYS A 106 -2.37 9.86 21.14
N LYS A 107 -3.40 10.12 20.34
CA LYS A 107 -3.87 9.21 19.30
C LYS A 107 -2.85 9.02 18.18
N ALA A 108 -2.21 10.10 17.73
CA ALA A 108 -1.12 10.05 16.74
C ALA A 108 0.09 9.27 17.28
N GLY A 109 0.51 9.55 18.52
CA GLY A 109 1.58 8.80 19.19
C GLY A 109 1.27 7.31 19.29
N LYS A 110 0.06 6.93 19.73
CA LYS A 110 -0.37 5.53 19.79
C LYS A 110 -0.33 4.88 18.40
N ARG A 111 -0.82 5.56 17.35
CA ARG A 111 -0.77 5.07 15.97
C ARG A 111 0.66 4.77 15.52
N MET A 112 1.60 5.68 15.78
CA MET A 112 3.02 5.49 15.44
C MET A 112 3.61 4.28 16.16
N ARG A 113 3.33 4.11 17.46
CA ARG A 113 3.80 2.95 18.23
C ARG A 113 3.29 1.63 17.66
N LEU A 114 2.01 1.55 17.25
CA LEU A 114 1.45 0.34 16.63
C LEU A 114 2.11 0.02 15.29
N LEU A 115 2.44 1.02 14.48
CA LEU A 115 3.19 0.84 13.24
C LEU A 115 4.61 0.31 13.51
N GLU A 116 5.28 0.79 14.56
CA GLU A 116 6.59 0.29 14.99
C GLU A 116 6.52 -1.17 15.46
N VAL A 117 5.50 -1.54 16.24
CA VAL A 117 5.25 -2.95 16.63
C VAL A 117 5.14 -3.83 15.40
N ASN A 118 4.30 -3.45 14.43
CA ASN A 118 4.11 -4.24 13.21
C ASN A 118 5.37 -4.30 12.35
N LYS A 119 6.14 -3.23 12.26
CA LYS A 119 7.43 -3.19 11.56
C LYS A 119 8.44 -4.17 12.19
N GLU A 120 8.57 -4.17 13.51
CA GLU A 120 9.48 -5.08 14.21
C GLU A 120 9.00 -6.55 14.13
N ALA A 121 7.68 -6.78 14.19
CA ALA A 121 7.12 -8.11 13.98
C ALA A 121 7.37 -8.63 12.55
N ALA A 122 7.21 -7.78 11.53
CA ALA A 122 7.53 -8.15 10.15
C ALA A 122 9.01 -8.55 10.00
N ARG A 123 9.92 -7.79 10.62
CA ARG A 123 11.36 -8.13 10.66
C ARG A 123 11.60 -9.48 11.33
N TYR A 124 10.97 -9.71 12.47
CA TYR A 124 11.06 -10.99 13.17
C TYR A 124 10.61 -12.16 12.27
N PHE A 125 9.44 -12.07 11.67
CA PHE A 125 8.91 -13.11 10.79
C PHE A 125 9.77 -13.32 9.55
N TYR A 126 10.30 -12.25 8.98
CA TYR A 126 11.21 -12.29 7.83
C TYR A 126 12.48 -13.09 8.14
N TYR A 127 13.13 -12.82 9.27
CA TYR A 127 14.33 -13.56 9.69
C TYR A 127 14.01 -14.98 10.14
N MET A 128 12.85 -15.19 10.77
CA MET A 128 12.40 -16.53 11.16
C MET A 128 12.24 -17.44 9.93
N LEU A 129 11.67 -16.95 8.83
CA LEU A 129 11.54 -17.70 7.57
C LEU A 129 12.90 -18.19 7.03
N ARG A 130 13.95 -17.38 7.20
CA ARG A 130 15.30 -17.64 6.70
C ARG A 130 16.20 -18.36 7.69
N SER A 131 15.67 -18.69 8.86
CA SER A 131 16.35 -19.48 9.88
C SER A 131 16.04 -20.98 9.70
N PRO A 132 16.80 -21.89 10.36
CA PRO A 132 16.48 -23.31 10.38
C PRO A 132 15.05 -23.61 10.87
N HIS A 133 14.49 -22.78 11.72
CA HIS A 133 13.11 -22.94 12.23
C HIS A 133 12.04 -22.58 11.19
N GLY A 134 12.39 -21.91 10.10
CA GLY A 134 11.51 -21.50 9.02
C GLY A 134 11.46 -22.47 7.83
N GLU A 135 12.17 -23.59 7.88
CA GLU A 135 12.29 -24.54 6.75
C GLU A 135 10.94 -24.95 6.15
N VAL A 136 9.95 -25.20 6.99
CA VAL A 136 8.60 -25.59 6.53
C VAL A 136 7.95 -24.49 5.70
N GLY A 137 8.06 -23.24 6.15
CA GLY A 137 7.54 -22.08 5.41
C GLY A 137 8.32 -21.81 4.13
N MET A 138 9.66 -21.92 4.19
CA MET A 138 10.54 -21.76 3.03
C MET A 138 10.23 -22.81 1.96
N ARG A 139 10.11 -24.07 2.34
CA ARG A 139 9.76 -25.17 1.44
C ARG A 139 8.43 -24.91 0.74
N TYR A 140 7.40 -24.52 1.48
CA TYR A 140 6.11 -24.17 0.90
C TYR A 140 6.21 -23.08 -0.17
N LEU A 141 6.97 -22.01 0.08
CA LEU A 141 7.13 -20.91 -0.87
C LEU A 141 7.94 -21.33 -2.11
N THR A 142 8.99 -22.16 -1.91
CA THR A 142 9.81 -22.72 -2.98
C THR A 142 9.01 -23.70 -3.87
N GLU A 143 8.19 -24.57 -3.28
CA GLU A 143 7.27 -25.45 -4.02
C GLU A 143 6.26 -24.65 -4.87
N ARG A 144 5.88 -23.45 -4.40
CA ARG A 144 5.08 -22.49 -5.16
C ARG A 144 5.90 -21.68 -6.19
N LYS A 145 7.16 -22.03 -6.39
CA LYS A 145 8.09 -21.44 -7.37
C LYS A 145 8.33 -19.95 -7.17
N LEU A 146 8.21 -19.46 -5.94
CA LEU A 146 8.57 -18.06 -5.64
C LEU A 146 10.10 -17.91 -5.58
N THR A 147 10.60 -16.87 -6.23
CA THR A 147 12.03 -16.49 -6.17
C THR A 147 12.35 -15.78 -4.86
N ASP A 148 13.63 -15.82 -4.46
CA ASP A 148 14.11 -15.08 -3.28
C ASP A 148 13.87 -13.57 -3.42
N GLU A 149 14.02 -13.02 -4.62
CA GLU A 149 13.74 -11.63 -4.93
C GLU A 149 12.27 -11.27 -4.65
N THR A 150 11.34 -12.11 -5.12
CA THR A 150 9.91 -11.93 -4.87
C THR A 150 9.57 -12.05 -3.40
N MET A 151 10.12 -13.06 -2.71
CA MET A 151 9.93 -13.23 -1.27
C MET A 151 10.47 -12.04 -0.47
N HIS A 152 11.59 -11.46 -0.90
CA HIS A 152 12.17 -10.26 -0.31
C HIS A 152 11.31 -9.02 -0.58
N HIS A 153 10.89 -8.84 -1.84
CA HIS A 153 10.07 -7.71 -2.27
C HIS A 153 8.78 -7.56 -1.46
N PHE A 154 8.10 -8.69 -1.21
CA PHE A 154 6.88 -8.72 -0.40
C PHE A 154 7.15 -8.84 1.11
N GLY A 155 8.39 -8.98 1.53
CA GLY A 155 8.76 -9.14 2.93
C GLY A 155 8.19 -10.41 3.58
N LEU A 156 8.06 -11.50 2.82
CA LEU A 156 7.45 -12.74 3.31
C LEU A 156 8.21 -13.30 4.50
N GLY A 157 7.46 -13.80 5.47
CA GLY A 157 7.97 -14.29 6.74
C GLY A 157 7.38 -15.63 7.16
N TYR A 158 7.76 -16.07 8.35
CA TYR A 158 7.21 -17.26 8.99
C TYR A 158 6.99 -17.03 10.48
N ALA A 159 5.80 -17.33 10.95
CA ALA A 159 5.50 -17.41 12.38
C ALA A 159 5.74 -18.87 12.83
N GLY A 160 6.73 -19.07 13.67
CA GLY A 160 7.12 -20.38 14.19
C GLY A 160 5.97 -21.06 14.94
N LYS A 161 6.19 -22.32 15.33
CA LYS A 161 5.17 -23.14 16.03
C LYS A 161 4.81 -22.61 17.43
N ASN A 162 5.65 -21.76 18.02
CA ASN A 162 5.41 -21.16 19.33
C ASN A 162 5.05 -19.66 19.21
N GLY A 163 3.78 -19.33 19.41
CA GLY A 163 3.28 -17.95 19.36
C GLY A 163 3.79 -17.02 20.49
N GLU A 164 4.51 -17.52 21.49
CA GLU A 164 5.11 -16.68 22.54
C GLU A 164 6.39 -16.00 22.08
N GLN A 165 7.14 -16.62 21.16
CA GLN A 165 8.46 -16.14 20.76
C GLN A 165 8.45 -14.72 20.20
N VAL A 166 7.50 -14.39 19.32
CA VAL A 166 7.38 -13.04 18.77
C VAL A 166 6.96 -12.04 19.84
N VAL A 167 6.10 -12.42 20.78
CA VAL A 167 5.71 -11.57 21.92
C VAL A 167 6.91 -11.27 22.81
N GLN A 168 7.71 -12.28 23.13
CA GLN A 168 8.94 -12.11 23.93
C GLN A 168 9.97 -11.23 23.19
N TYR A 169 10.10 -11.41 21.88
CA TYR A 169 10.97 -10.55 21.06
C TYR A 169 10.53 -9.09 21.12
N LEU A 170 9.24 -8.81 20.94
CA LEU A 170 8.70 -7.46 20.99
C LEU A 170 8.83 -6.83 22.39
N ARG A 171 8.61 -7.60 23.47
CA ARG A 171 8.89 -7.13 24.84
C ARG A 171 10.34 -6.72 25.03
N LYS A 172 11.30 -7.51 24.50
CA LYS A 172 12.74 -7.17 24.53
C LYS A 172 13.06 -5.92 23.74
N LYS A 173 12.23 -5.56 22.74
CA LYS A 173 12.32 -4.30 21.97
C LYS A 173 11.66 -3.11 22.69
N GLY A 174 11.12 -3.31 23.89
CA GLY A 174 10.53 -2.25 24.71
C GLY A 174 9.06 -1.93 24.37
N PHE A 175 8.35 -2.86 23.74
CA PHE A 175 6.90 -2.74 23.54
C PHE A 175 6.14 -3.33 24.71
N THR A 176 5.06 -2.62 25.10
CA THR A 176 4.17 -3.08 26.16
C THR A 176 3.19 -4.15 25.65
N ASP A 177 2.65 -4.94 26.55
CA ASP A 177 1.64 -5.95 26.23
C ASP A 177 0.38 -5.32 25.60
N GLU A 178 0.01 -4.12 26.03
CA GLU A 178 -1.10 -3.37 25.45
C GLU A 178 -0.81 -2.97 23.99
N GLU A 179 0.37 -2.43 23.70
CA GLU A 179 0.78 -2.08 22.34
C GLU A 179 0.79 -3.32 21.42
N ILE A 180 1.32 -4.44 21.89
CA ILE A 180 1.37 -5.70 21.12
C ILE A 180 -0.05 -6.24 20.87
N LYS A 181 -0.94 -6.18 21.85
CA LYS A 181 -2.35 -6.56 21.69
C LYS A 181 -3.07 -5.63 20.70
N ASP A 182 -2.93 -4.31 20.90
CA ASP A 182 -3.63 -3.29 20.10
C ASP A 182 -3.14 -3.24 18.64
N SER A 183 -1.93 -3.74 18.36
CA SER A 183 -1.43 -3.93 17.00
C SER A 183 -2.13 -5.05 16.21
N GLY A 184 -2.92 -5.89 16.92
CA GLY A 184 -3.60 -7.05 16.32
C GLY A 184 -2.69 -8.26 16.08
N LEU A 185 -1.50 -8.29 16.67
CA LEU A 185 -0.57 -9.43 16.57
C LEU A 185 -0.87 -10.53 17.57
N ALA A 186 -1.32 -10.16 18.76
CA ALA A 186 -1.49 -11.07 19.87
C ALA A 186 -2.83 -10.89 20.57
N MET A 187 -3.28 -11.96 21.19
CA MET A 187 -4.50 -12.00 22.01
C MET A 187 -4.14 -12.44 23.41
N PHE A 188 -4.86 -11.91 24.39
CA PHE A 188 -4.73 -12.32 25.78
C PHE A 188 -5.61 -13.53 26.06
N SER A 189 -5.04 -14.54 26.67
CA SER A 189 -5.75 -15.71 27.19
C SER A 189 -5.57 -15.77 28.69
N GLU A 190 -6.65 -15.97 29.46
CA GLU A 190 -6.60 -16.10 30.92
C GLU A 190 -5.65 -17.22 31.37
N GLN A 191 -5.58 -18.32 30.62
CA GLN A 191 -4.78 -19.49 30.98
C GLN A 191 -3.30 -19.38 30.54
N ARG A 192 -3.00 -18.60 29.47
CA ARG A 192 -1.68 -18.64 28.80
C ARG A 192 -1.05 -17.26 28.62
N GLY A 193 -1.68 -16.18 29.12
CA GLY A 193 -1.21 -14.81 28.95
C GLY A 193 -1.28 -14.32 27.50
N LEU A 194 -0.45 -13.35 27.15
CA LEU A 194 -0.42 -12.76 25.81
C LEU A 194 0.34 -13.67 24.83
N ARG A 195 -0.32 -14.08 23.77
CA ARG A 195 0.23 -14.93 22.70
C ARG A 195 -0.13 -14.41 21.32
N SER A 196 0.78 -14.57 20.37
CA SER A 196 0.47 -14.31 18.97
C SER A 196 -0.66 -15.22 18.49
N GLN A 197 -1.59 -14.63 17.73
CA GLN A 197 -2.59 -15.41 17.01
C GLN A 197 -2.02 -16.10 15.74
N PHE A 198 -0.82 -15.68 15.33
CA PHE A 198 -0.11 -16.28 14.22
C PHE A 198 0.92 -17.28 14.75
N TRP A 199 0.73 -18.54 14.44
CA TRP A 199 1.66 -19.62 14.76
C TRP A 199 1.61 -20.68 13.65
N ASN A 200 2.74 -21.26 13.33
CA ASN A 200 2.91 -22.22 12.21
C ASN A 200 2.32 -21.69 10.89
N ARG A 201 2.60 -20.43 10.56
CA ARG A 201 2.06 -19.77 9.36
C ARG A 201 3.14 -19.07 8.55
N VAL A 202 3.05 -19.20 7.22
CA VAL A 202 3.71 -18.26 6.32
C VAL A 202 3.01 -16.90 6.44
N MET A 203 3.79 -15.85 6.62
CA MET A 203 3.31 -14.50 6.92
C MET A 203 3.42 -13.58 5.72
N PHE A 204 2.34 -12.87 5.46
CA PHE A 204 2.20 -11.86 4.41
C PHE A 204 2.01 -10.50 5.08
N PRO A 205 3.03 -9.64 5.14
CA PRO A 205 2.86 -8.28 5.65
C PRO A 205 1.88 -7.51 4.78
N ILE A 206 0.85 -6.94 5.40
CA ILE A 206 -0.11 -6.06 4.74
C ILE A 206 0.40 -4.64 4.93
N GLN A 207 0.64 -3.94 3.82
CA GLN A 207 1.19 -2.60 3.83
C GLN A 207 0.16 -1.57 3.38
N ASP A 208 0.23 -0.38 3.96
CA ASP A 208 -0.50 0.78 3.43
C ASP A 208 0.22 1.35 2.18
N ILE A 209 -0.38 2.34 1.55
CA ILE A 209 0.18 2.99 0.34
C ILE A 209 1.58 3.58 0.56
N ASN A 210 2.00 3.83 1.79
CA ASN A 210 3.32 4.35 2.16
C ASN A 210 4.28 3.24 2.62
N HIS A 211 4.04 1.99 2.24
CA HIS A 211 4.84 0.82 2.59
C HIS A 211 4.98 0.56 4.10
N ARG A 212 4.11 1.12 4.95
CA ARG A 212 4.10 0.85 6.38
C ARG A 212 3.28 -0.41 6.66
N VAL A 213 3.82 -1.34 7.43
CA VAL A 213 3.12 -2.57 7.80
C VAL A 213 1.98 -2.26 8.77
N ILE A 214 0.75 -2.45 8.34
CA ILE A 214 -0.48 -2.16 9.08
C ILE A 214 -1.14 -3.40 9.67
N GLY A 215 -0.79 -4.57 9.17
CA GLY A 215 -1.32 -5.85 9.61
C GLY A 215 -0.65 -7.02 8.91
N PHE A 216 -1.19 -8.21 9.10
CA PHE A 216 -0.64 -9.44 8.53
C PHE A 216 -1.75 -10.35 8.03
N GLY A 217 -1.47 -11.05 6.93
CA GLY A 217 -2.10 -12.30 6.58
C GLY A 217 -1.20 -13.47 6.99
N GLY A 218 -1.78 -14.61 7.34
CA GLY A 218 -1.01 -15.80 7.69
C GLY A 218 -1.64 -17.06 7.13
N ARG A 219 -0.91 -17.82 6.29
CA ARG A 219 -1.34 -19.12 5.79
C ARG A 219 -0.78 -20.24 6.67
N VAL A 220 -1.65 -21.08 7.21
CA VAL A 220 -1.22 -22.17 8.07
C VAL A 220 -0.42 -23.23 7.29
N MET A 221 0.59 -23.79 7.93
CA MET A 221 1.34 -24.93 7.43
C MET A 221 0.77 -26.23 8.02
N GLY A 222 0.47 -27.20 7.15
CA GLY A 222 -0.26 -28.42 7.51
C GLY A 222 -1.78 -28.21 7.56
N ASP A 223 -2.48 -29.08 8.32
CA ASP A 223 -3.95 -29.23 8.33
C ASP A 223 -4.65 -28.30 9.35
N GLY A 224 -4.00 -27.21 9.76
CA GLY A 224 -4.58 -26.26 10.72
C GLY A 224 -5.67 -25.37 10.11
N GLU A 225 -6.61 -24.96 10.93
CA GLU A 225 -7.70 -24.03 10.55
C GLU A 225 -7.58 -22.70 11.32
N PRO A 226 -8.02 -21.59 10.74
CA PRO A 226 -8.42 -21.42 9.33
C PRO A 226 -7.19 -21.44 8.40
N LYS A 227 -7.37 -21.87 7.13
CA LYS A 227 -6.32 -21.90 6.11
C LYS A 227 -5.60 -20.57 5.98
N TYR A 228 -6.35 -19.47 5.93
CA TYR A 228 -5.84 -18.10 6.00
C TYR A 228 -6.43 -17.36 7.20
N LEU A 229 -5.57 -16.67 7.92
CA LEU A 229 -5.94 -15.81 9.05
C LEU A 229 -5.39 -14.42 8.80
N ASN A 230 -6.23 -13.38 8.98
CA ASN A 230 -5.80 -11.99 8.89
C ASN A 230 -5.82 -11.33 10.26
N SER A 231 -4.98 -10.31 10.44
CA SER A 231 -5.07 -9.42 11.60
C SER A 231 -6.51 -8.93 11.80
N PRO A 232 -6.96 -8.78 13.05
CA PRO A 232 -8.24 -8.13 13.34
C PRO A 232 -8.18 -6.65 12.93
N GLU A 233 -9.34 -6.00 12.90
CA GLU A 233 -9.44 -4.54 12.76
C GLU A 233 -8.73 -3.85 13.93
N THR A 234 -7.91 -2.83 13.61
CA THR A 234 -7.17 -2.05 14.60
C THR A 234 -7.22 -0.56 14.27
N MET A 235 -6.63 0.28 15.11
CA MET A 235 -6.49 1.71 14.81
C MET A 235 -5.71 1.99 13.50
N ILE A 236 -4.85 1.06 13.07
CA ILE A 236 -4.02 1.22 11.87
C ILE A 236 -4.45 0.33 10.71
N PHE A 237 -5.38 -0.60 10.91
CA PHE A 237 -5.79 -1.56 9.90
C PHE A 237 -7.32 -1.69 9.80
N ASP A 238 -7.87 -1.40 8.63
CA ASP A 238 -9.26 -1.65 8.24
C ASP A 238 -9.26 -2.45 6.93
N LYS A 239 -9.69 -3.72 6.99
CA LYS A 239 -9.74 -4.62 5.82
C LYS A 239 -10.56 -4.07 4.67
N ARG A 240 -11.62 -3.33 4.97
CA ARG A 240 -12.55 -2.80 3.98
C ARG A 240 -11.99 -1.63 3.18
N ARG A 241 -10.89 -1.02 3.66
CA ARG A 241 -10.26 0.19 3.09
C ARG A 241 -8.87 -0.06 2.55
N ASN A 242 -8.39 -1.30 2.59
CA ASN A 242 -7.06 -1.67 2.15
C ASN A 242 -7.13 -2.79 1.12
N LEU A 243 -6.15 -2.85 0.24
CA LEU A 243 -5.95 -3.90 -0.74
C LEU A 243 -4.50 -4.39 -0.63
N TYR A 244 -4.30 -5.70 -0.69
CA TYR A 244 -2.96 -6.28 -0.74
C TYR A 244 -2.29 -5.94 -2.07
N GLY A 245 -1.03 -5.54 -2.06
CA GLY A 245 -0.28 -5.19 -3.26
C GLY A 245 -0.52 -3.77 -3.78
N LEU A 246 -1.47 -2.99 -3.22
CA LEU A 246 -1.78 -1.65 -3.73
C LEU A 246 -0.62 -0.67 -3.59
N ASN A 247 0.20 -0.81 -2.55
CA ASN A 247 1.43 -0.03 -2.36
C ASN A 247 2.38 -0.13 -3.57
N PHE A 248 2.40 -1.25 -4.26
CA PHE A 248 3.15 -1.46 -5.50
C PHE A 248 2.33 -1.06 -6.73
N ALA A 249 1.09 -1.55 -6.81
CA ALA A 249 0.22 -1.37 -7.97
C ALA A 249 -0.04 0.11 -8.31
N ARG A 250 -0.10 0.99 -7.31
CA ARG A 250 -0.30 2.43 -7.49
C ARG A 250 0.75 3.11 -8.37
N THR A 251 1.95 2.54 -8.46
CA THR A 251 3.06 3.10 -9.25
C THR A 251 3.32 2.34 -10.55
N ALA A 252 2.55 1.29 -10.84
CA ALA A 252 2.80 0.39 -11.98
C ALA A 252 2.56 1.04 -13.37
N ARG A 253 1.87 2.18 -13.47
CA ARG A 253 1.63 2.95 -14.71
C ARG A 253 1.03 2.14 -15.86
N THR A 254 0.22 1.16 -15.59
CA THR A 254 -0.33 0.22 -16.57
C THR A 254 -1.71 0.61 -17.13
N GLY A 255 -2.32 1.67 -16.65
CA GLY A 255 -3.66 2.12 -17.07
C GLY A 255 -4.82 1.25 -16.53
N ASN A 256 -4.54 0.10 -15.93
CA ASN A 256 -5.52 -0.77 -15.28
C ASN A 256 -4.96 -1.39 -14.00
N ILE A 257 -5.86 -1.92 -13.17
CA ILE A 257 -5.54 -2.75 -12.01
C ILE A 257 -6.04 -4.17 -12.28
N ILE A 258 -5.24 -5.15 -11.88
CA ILE A 258 -5.62 -6.57 -11.89
C ILE A 258 -6.10 -6.94 -10.49
N LEU A 259 -7.37 -7.30 -10.36
CA LEU A 259 -7.96 -7.75 -9.10
C LEU A 259 -7.93 -9.28 -9.03
N CYS A 260 -7.08 -9.81 -8.15
CA CYS A 260 -6.91 -11.23 -7.86
C CYS A 260 -7.71 -11.66 -6.62
N GLU A 261 -7.79 -12.97 -6.39
CA GLU A 261 -8.54 -13.52 -5.27
C GLU A 261 -7.79 -13.41 -3.94
N GLY A 262 -6.47 -13.68 -3.93
CA GLY A 262 -5.71 -13.74 -2.69
C GLY A 262 -4.24 -13.32 -2.79
N TYR A 263 -3.54 -13.51 -1.66
CA TYR A 263 -2.14 -13.10 -1.50
C TYR A 263 -1.20 -13.76 -2.52
N MET A 264 -1.34 -15.07 -2.71
CA MET A 264 -0.44 -15.85 -3.56
C MET A 264 -0.60 -15.46 -5.03
N ASP A 265 -1.82 -15.17 -5.46
CA ASP A 265 -2.11 -14.78 -6.84
C ASP A 265 -1.47 -13.42 -7.15
N VAL A 266 -1.62 -12.45 -6.24
CA VAL A 266 -0.95 -11.15 -6.35
C VAL A 266 0.57 -11.32 -6.44
N ILE A 267 1.16 -12.13 -5.56
CA ILE A 267 2.61 -12.35 -5.53
C ILE A 267 3.08 -13.03 -6.83
N ALA A 268 2.35 -14.04 -7.32
CA ALA A 268 2.66 -14.72 -8.56
C ALA A 268 2.55 -13.78 -9.78
N MET A 269 1.52 -12.94 -9.82
CA MET A 269 1.34 -11.93 -10.86
C MET A 269 2.49 -10.92 -10.87
N HIS A 270 2.89 -10.39 -9.71
CA HIS A 270 4.04 -9.49 -9.60
C HIS A 270 5.33 -10.16 -10.05
N GLN A 271 5.57 -11.43 -9.66
CA GLN A 271 6.73 -12.20 -10.12
C GLN A 271 6.74 -12.37 -11.64
N ALA A 272 5.57 -12.49 -12.25
CA ALA A 272 5.42 -12.57 -13.72
C ALA A 272 5.50 -11.19 -14.41
N GLY A 273 5.75 -10.10 -13.66
CA GLY A 273 5.89 -8.74 -14.21
C GLY A 273 4.61 -7.90 -14.21
N PHE A 274 3.49 -8.42 -13.71
CA PHE A 274 2.22 -7.68 -13.60
C PHE A 274 2.14 -6.93 -12.25
N ASN A 275 2.91 -5.86 -12.14
CA ASN A 275 3.06 -5.09 -10.90
C ASN A 275 1.81 -4.29 -10.48
N ASN A 276 0.73 -4.37 -11.26
CA ASN A 276 -0.58 -3.75 -11.02
C ASN A 276 -1.60 -4.70 -10.40
N ALA A 277 -1.18 -5.89 -9.94
CA ALA A 277 -2.06 -6.85 -9.31
C ALA A 277 -2.32 -6.49 -7.83
N VAL A 278 -3.57 -6.63 -7.40
CA VAL A 278 -4.03 -6.41 -6.03
C VAL A 278 -5.05 -7.48 -5.62
N ALA A 279 -5.27 -7.66 -4.33
CA ALA A 279 -6.35 -8.51 -3.83
C ALA A 279 -7.08 -7.89 -2.63
N SER A 280 -8.31 -8.32 -2.40
CA SER A 280 -9.03 -8.07 -1.16
C SER A 280 -8.41 -8.85 0.01
N LEU A 281 -8.76 -8.49 1.24
CA LEU A 281 -8.11 -9.00 2.45
C LEU A 281 -8.98 -10.05 3.17
N GLY A 282 -9.21 -11.19 2.50
CA GLY A 282 -9.97 -12.31 3.09
C GLY A 282 -11.45 -12.04 3.30
N THR A 283 -11.99 -11.07 2.56
CA THR A 283 -13.43 -10.73 2.51
C THR A 283 -13.82 -10.49 1.07
N ALA A 284 -15.12 -10.56 0.76
CA ALA A 284 -15.62 -10.08 -0.52
C ALA A 284 -15.19 -8.62 -0.74
N LEU A 285 -14.99 -8.24 -2.01
CA LEU A 285 -14.68 -6.86 -2.38
C LEU A 285 -15.73 -5.91 -1.79
N THR A 286 -15.27 -4.75 -1.32
CA THR A 286 -16.15 -3.71 -0.77
C THR A 286 -16.24 -2.50 -1.70
N SER A 287 -17.30 -1.70 -1.57
CA SER A 287 -17.43 -0.43 -2.30
C SER A 287 -16.31 0.56 -1.95
N LEU A 288 -15.76 0.50 -0.72
CA LEU A 288 -14.63 1.32 -0.31
C LEU A 288 -13.34 0.92 -1.02
N GLN A 289 -13.10 -0.38 -1.20
CA GLN A 289 -11.97 -0.90 -1.98
C GLN A 289 -12.13 -0.59 -3.48
N ALA A 290 -13.35 -0.69 -4.03
CA ALA A 290 -13.64 -0.28 -5.39
C ALA A 290 -13.37 1.23 -5.59
N GLY A 291 -13.83 2.07 -4.67
CA GLY A 291 -13.56 3.51 -4.67
C GLY A 291 -12.07 3.82 -4.49
N LEU A 292 -11.33 2.98 -3.75
CA LEU A 292 -9.88 3.10 -3.62
C LEU A 292 -9.19 2.81 -4.96
N MET A 293 -9.55 1.74 -5.67
CA MET A 293 -9.00 1.44 -7.00
C MET A 293 -9.29 2.55 -8.02
N LYS A 294 -10.49 3.15 -7.96
CA LYS A 294 -10.89 4.25 -8.86
C LYS A 294 -9.96 5.47 -8.80
N ARG A 295 -9.25 5.67 -7.69
CA ARG A 295 -8.26 6.76 -7.57
C ARG A 295 -7.03 6.56 -8.46
N TYR A 296 -6.77 5.31 -8.87
CA TYR A 296 -5.52 4.93 -9.57
C TYR A 296 -5.76 4.47 -11.00
N THR A 297 -6.99 4.10 -11.35
CA THR A 297 -7.33 3.59 -12.67
C THR A 297 -8.79 3.83 -13.03
N ASP A 298 -9.08 3.76 -14.33
CA ASP A 298 -10.43 3.72 -14.87
C ASP A 298 -10.86 2.30 -15.29
N GLU A 299 -9.94 1.32 -15.27
CA GLU A 299 -10.20 -0.06 -15.68
C GLU A 299 -9.68 -1.08 -14.67
N VAL A 300 -10.49 -2.11 -14.40
CA VAL A 300 -10.12 -3.25 -13.55
C VAL A 300 -10.33 -4.56 -14.33
N LEU A 301 -9.27 -5.38 -14.35
CA LEU A 301 -9.30 -6.75 -14.85
C LEU A 301 -9.50 -7.68 -13.66
N VAL A 302 -10.62 -8.38 -13.60
CA VAL A 302 -10.93 -9.35 -12.53
C VAL A 302 -10.41 -10.71 -12.96
N ILE A 303 -9.46 -11.26 -12.20
CA ILE A 303 -8.87 -12.58 -12.40
C ILE A 303 -9.09 -13.38 -11.12
N TYR A 304 -10.20 -14.10 -11.08
CA TYR A 304 -10.57 -14.99 -9.98
C TYR A 304 -10.55 -16.45 -10.47
N ASP A 305 -10.48 -17.39 -9.53
CA ASP A 305 -10.50 -18.80 -9.86
C ASP A 305 -11.76 -19.16 -10.65
N SER A 306 -11.65 -20.08 -11.61
CA SER A 306 -12.77 -20.52 -12.46
C SER A 306 -13.71 -21.50 -11.77
N ASP A 307 -13.49 -21.79 -10.47
CA ASP A 307 -14.39 -22.60 -9.67
C ASP A 307 -15.69 -21.84 -9.31
N GLU A 308 -16.67 -22.55 -8.77
CA GLU A 308 -17.98 -21.97 -8.41
C GLU A 308 -17.86 -20.80 -7.41
N ALA A 309 -16.89 -20.86 -6.49
CA ALA A 309 -16.68 -19.83 -5.48
C ALA A 309 -16.09 -18.56 -6.11
N GLY A 310 -15.07 -18.68 -6.97
CA GLY A 310 -14.44 -17.59 -7.69
C GLY A 310 -15.40 -16.90 -8.65
N VAL A 311 -16.21 -17.67 -9.41
CA VAL A 311 -17.26 -17.13 -10.28
C VAL A 311 -18.30 -16.33 -9.47
N LYS A 312 -18.77 -16.85 -8.34
CA LYS A 312 -19.68 -16.12 -7.45
C LYS A 312 -19.05 -14.84 -6.87
N ALA A 313 -17.75 -14.89 -6.56
CA ALA A 313 -17.03 -13.72 -6.08
C ALA A 313 -16.88 -12.66 -7.17
N ALA A 314 -16.55 -13.03 -8.41
CA ALA A 314 -16.48 -12.12 -9.56
C ALA A 314 -17.85 -11.46 -9.83
N LEU A 315 -18.94 -12.23 -9.85
CA LEU A 315 -20.29 -11.71 -10.05
C LEU A 315 -20.71 -10.70 -8.98
N ARG A 316 -20.21 -10.83 -7.74
CA ARG A 316 -20.45 -9.83 -6.67
C ARG A 316 -19.56 -8.60 -6.81
N ALA A 317 -18.33 -8.76 -7.30
CA ALA A 317 -17.37 -7.65 -7.46
C ALA A 317 -17.78 -6.68 -8.60
N ILE A 318 -18.26 -7.20 -9.71
CA ILE A 318 -18.63 -6.42 -10.91
C ILE A 318 -19.57 -5.24 -10.61
N PRO A 319 -20.71 -5.42 -9.92
CA PRO A 319 -21.60 -4.29 -9.60
C PRO A 319 -20.94 -3.21 -8.75
N MET A 320 -20.06 -3.61 -7.81
CA MET A 320 -19.33 -2.66 -6.93
C MET A 320 -18.34 -1.83 -7.72
N LEU A 321 -17.60 -2.45 -8.64
CA LEU A 321 -16.65 -1.77 -9.51
C LEU A 321 -17.36 -0.81 -10.47
N LYS A 322 -18.42 -1.27 -11.13
CA LYS A 322 -19.23 -0.44 -12.02
C LYS A 322 -19.91 0.71 -11.28
N GLY A 323 -20.36 0.48 -10.03
CA GLY A 323 -21.02 1.49 -9.20
C GLY A 323 -20.15 2.70 -8.88
N VAL A 324 -18.82 2.57 -8.92
CA VAL A 324 -17.86 3.68 -8.76
C VAL A 324 -17.30 4.20 -10.10
N GLY A 325 -17.87 3.76 -11.23
CA GLY A 325 -17.47 4.20 -12.57
C GLY A 325 -16.19 3.55 -13.10
N LEU A 326 -15.87 2.32 -12.67
CA LEU A 326 -14.77 1.54 -13.22
C LEU A 326 -15.25 0.68 -14.40
N THR A 327 -14.53 0.73 -15.51
CA THR A 327 -14.64 -0.27 -16.57
C THR A 327 -14.15 -1.61 -16.03
N THR A 328 -14.96 -2.66 -16.15
CA THR A 328 -14.65 -3.96 -15.56
C THR A 328 -14.66 -5.03 -16.64
N ARG A 329 -13.55 -5.77 -16.74
CA ARG A 329 -13.41 -6.97 -17.59
C ARG A 329 -13.08 -8.17 -16.71
N VAL A 330 -13.66 -9.30 -17.04
CA VAL A 330 -13.32 -10.59 -16.41
C VAL A 330 -12.41 -11.34 -17.37
N VAL A 331 -11.33 -11.86 -16.86
CA VAL A 331 -10.37 -12.69 -17.59
C VAL A 331 -10.46 -14.10 -17.01
N ASN A 332 -10.77 -15.06 -17.85
CA ASN A 332 -10.84 -16.51 -17.52
C ASN A 332 -9.57 -17.20 -18.01
#